data_1b24c8105661cf8eaa378e252bd1556f
#
_entry.id   1b24c8105661cf8eaa378e252bd1556f
#
_cell.length_a   1.000
_cell.length_b   1.000
_cell.length_c   1.000
_cell.angle_alpha   90.00
_cell.angle_beta   90.00
_cell.angle_gamma   90.00
#
_symmetry.space_group_name_H-M   'P 1'
#
loop_
_entity.id
_entity.type
_entity.pdbx_description
1 polymer ?
#
loop_
_entity_poly.entity_id
_entity_poly.type
_entity_poly.pdbx_seq_one_letter_code
_entity_poly.pdbx_strand_id
1 'polypeptide(L)'
;MKKKIFMILTVLAMCLAINGVAMAAEPAVVAVEGTGAYTVAPDQASVEFTVENTAKTVQLAQAENAQKAAQLSAALSRQGIYSKDIQSSYRLSPVYDRKEYSKIVGYTAENTFR
;
A
#
# COMPACT_ATOMS: atom_id res chain seq x y z
N MET A 1 27.27 31.23 77.01
CA MET A 1 25.96 30.78 76.48
C MET A 1 25.69 31.30 75.07
N LYS A 2 25.97 32.54 74.77
CA LYS A 2 25.74 33.07 73.39
C LYS A 2 26.56 32.37 72.30
N LYS A 3 27.78 31.97 72.60
CA LYS A 3 28.65 31.26 71.66
C LYS A 3 28.12 29.85 71.31
N LYS A 4 27.53 29.15 72.25
CA LYS A 4 26.96 27.83 72.08
C LYS A 4 25.69 27.88 71.27
N ILE A 5 24.85 28.89 71.45
CA ILE A 5 23.64 29.15 70.71
C ILE A 5 23.99 29.49 69.26
N PHE A 6 24.99 30.30 69.03
CA PHE A 6 25.46 30.68 67.70
C PHE A 6 25.97 29.47 66.91
N MET A 7 26.74 28.60 67.63
CA MET A 7 27.26 27.37 67.03
C MET A 7 26.17 26.39 66.66
N ILE A 8 25.13 26.26 67.49
CA ILE A 8 23.94 25.40 67.15
C ILE A 8 23.17 25.98 66.02
N LEU A 9 23.02 27.30 65.93
CA LEU A 9 22.33 27.97 64.85
C LEU A 9 23.04 27.79 63.49
N THR A 10 24.40 27.82 63.52
CA THR A 10 25.24 27.64 62.34
C THR A 10 25.17 26.20 61.82
N VAL A 11 25.15 25.23 62.74
CA VAL A 11 25.03 23.81 62.37
C VAL A 11 23.59 23.53 61.76
N LEU A 12 22.55 24.12 62.37
CA LEU A 12 21.20 23.98 61.88
C LEU A 12 21.01 24.62 60.47
N ALA A 13 21.64 25.79 60.24
CA ALA A 13 21.63 26.42 58.92
C ALA A 13 22.38 25.60 57.87
N MET A 14 23.44 24.94 58.26
CA MET A 14 24.22 24.08 57.37
C MET A 14 23.48 22.78 57.01
N CYS A 15 22.64 22.24 57.91
CA CYS A 15 21.78 21.10 57.62
C CYS A 15 20.63 21.43 56.69
N LEU A 16 20.15 22.67 56.67
CA LEU A 16 19.11 23.13 55.75
C LEU A 16 19.63 23.39 54.33
N ALA A 17 20.94 23.62 54.17
CA ALA A 17 21.56 23.83 52.87
C ALA A 17 21.78 22.52 52.08
N ILE A 18 21.65 21.37 52.73
CA ILE A 18 21.83 20.04 52.10
C ILE A 18 20.52 19.45 51.54
N ASN A 19 19.43 20.20 51.57
CA ASN A 19 18.29 19.84 50.74
C ASN A 19 18.65 20.15 49.29
N GLY A 20 19.58 19.35 48.76
CA GLY A 20 19.84 19.30 47.33
C GLY A 20 18.53 19.00 46.66
N VAL A 21 18.13 19.91 45.81
CA VAL A 21 17.05 19.67 44.83
C VAL A 21 17.38 18.34 44.16
N ALA A 22 16.69 17.30 44.55
CA ALA A 22 16.67 16.07 43.75
C ALA A 22 16.02 16.45 42.43
N MET A 23 16.83 16.91 41.48
CA MET A 23 16.39 16.96 40.10
C MET A 23 16.03 15.52 39.74
N ALA A 24 14.75 15.28 39.62
CA ALA A 24 14.29 14.06 39.05
C ALA A 24 14.91 13.98 37.65
N ALA A 25 15.95 13.19 37.52
CA ALA A 25 16.50 12.88 36.22
C ALA A 25 15.39 12.20 35.45
N GLU A 26 14.92 12.84 34.40
CA GLU A 26 13.97 12.17 33.45
C GLU A 26 14.63 10.86 33.02
N PRO A 27 13.87 9.76 33.01
CA PRO A 27 14.44 8.49 32.59
C PRO A 27 14.97 8.65 31.16
N ALA A 28 16.26 8.38 31.00
CA ALA A 28 16.88 8.39 29.68
C ALA A 28 16.22 7.29 28.82
N VAL A 29 15.41 7.70 27.87
CA VAL A 29 14.78 6.78 26.91
C VAL A 29 15.69 6.70 25.69
N VAL A 30 16.14 5.51 25.37
CA VAL A 30 16.87 5.22 24.14
C VAL A 30 15.87 4.58 23.18
N ALA A 31 15.54 5.29 22.11
CA ALA A 31 14.77 4.74 21.01
C ALA A 31 15.74 4.14 19.99
N VAL A 32 15.56 2.86 19.70
CA VAL A 32 16.37 2.14 18.70
C VAL A 32 15.44 1.65 17.61
N GLU A 33 15.73 2.01 16.37
CA GLU A 33 15.06 1.53 15.19
C GLU A 33 16.01 0.60 14.42
N GLY A 34 15.49 -0.57 14.06
CA GLY A 34 16.21 -1.55 13.26
C GLY A 34 15.42 -1.92 12.02
N THR A 35 16.06 -1.93 10.87
CA THR A 35 15.50 -2.43 9.60
C THR A 35 16.15 -3.75 9.24
N GLY A 36 15.30 -4.74 8.91
CA GLY A 36 15.74 -6.03 8.41
C GLY A 36 15.22 -6.26 6.99
N ALA A 37 16.04 -6.82 6.13
CA ALA A 37 15.64 -7.29 4.81
C ALA A 37 15.85 -8.79 4.72
N TYR A 38 14.86 -9.49 4.16
CA TYR A 38 14.94 -10.93 3.91
C TYR A 38 14.57 -11.20 2.46
N THR A 39 15.40 -11.96 1.77
CA THR A 39 15.18 -12.34 0.38
C THR A 39 14.79 -13.82 0.32
N VAL A 40 13.64 -14.10 -0.27
CA VAL A 40 13.16 -15.46 -0.54
C VAL A 40 13.06 -15.69 -2.03
N ALA A 41 13.24 -16.93 -2.45
CA ALA A 41 12.95 -17.31 -3.82
C ALA A 41 11.44 -17.21 -4.07
N PRO A 42 10.99 -16.66 -5.20
CA PRO A 42 9.57 -16.60 -5.53
C PRO A 42 9.03 -18.02 -5.75
N ASP A 43 7.90 -18.30 -5.13
CA ASP A 43 7.17 -19.57 -5.24
C ASP A 43 5.90 -19.44 -6.10
N GLN A 44 5.54 -18.22 -6.48
CA GLN A 44 4.38 -17.90 -7.29
C GLN A 44 4.72 -16.92 -8.39
N ALA A 45 4.05 -17.02 -9.52
CA ALA A 45 4.09 -16.07 -10.62
C ALA A 45 2.68 -15.62 -10.98
N SER A 46 2.50 -14.32 -11.23
CA SER A 46 1.27 -13.76 -11.75
C SER A 46 1.50 -13.30 -13.18
N VAL A 47 0.63 -13.70 -14.08
CA VAL A 47 0.66 -13.30 -15.49
C VAL A 47 -0.65 -12.61 -15.83
N GLU A 48 -0.56 -11.50 -16.54
CA GLU A 48 -1.71 -10.73 -16.98
C GLU A 48 -1.86 -10.83 -18.49
N PHE A 49 -3.08 -11.10 -18.93
CA PHE A 49 -3.46 -11.13 -20.33
C PHE A 49 -4.59 -10.13 -20.56
N THR A 50 -4.46 -9.30 -21.57
CA THR A 50 -5.51 -8.38 -21.97
C THR A 50 -6.02 -8.72 -23.37
N VAL A 51 -7.34 -8.89 -23.46
CA VAL A 51 -8.05 -9.06 -24.73
C VAL A 51 -8.75 -7.75 -25.04
N GLU A 52 -8.30 -7.07 -26.08
CA GLU A 52 -8.84 -5.80 -26.54
C GLU A 52 -9.34 -5.90 -27.97
N ASN A 53 -10.47 -5.27 -28.25
CA ASN A 53 -10.97 -5.08 -29.60
C ASN A 53 -11.82 -3.81 -29.71
N THR A 54 -11.84 -3.24 -30.90
CA THR A 54 -12.62 -2.04 -31.20
C THR A 54 -13.62 -2.37 -32.32
N ALA A 55 -14.87 -1.95 -32.12
CA ALA A 55 -15.93 -2.09 -33.10
C ALA A 55 -16.79 -0.83 -33.17
N LYS A 56 -17.60 -0.71 -34.21
CA LYS A 56 -18.46 0.47 -34.42
C LYS A 56 -19.63 0.55 -33.45
N THR A 57 -20.08 -0.56 -32.93
CA THR A 57 -21.20 -0.63 -31.97
C THR A 57 -20.78 -1.33 -30.69
N VAL A 58 -21.48 -1.02 -29.60
CA VAL A 58 -21.27 -1.67 -28.29
C VAL A 58 -21.50 -3.18 -28.38
N GLN A 59 -22.59 -3.58 -29.03
CA GLN A 59 -22.96 -5.01 -29.15
C GLN A 59 -21.90 -5.80 -29.90
N LEU A 60 -21.37 -5.26 -30.98
CA LEU A 60 -20.32 -5.90 -31.76
C LEU A 60 -19.00 -5.98 -30.97
N ALA A 61 -18.63 -4.89 -30.30
CA ALA A 61 -17.43 -4.87 -29.46
C ALA A 61 -17.51 -5.92 -28.34
N GLN A 62 -18.64 -6.03 -27.67
CA GLN A 62 -18.86 -7.02 -26.61
C GLN A 62 -18.86 -8.45 -27.15
N ALA A 63 -19.54 -8.72 -28.28
CA ALA A 63 -19.60 -10.04 -28.85
C ALA A 63 -18.23 -10.55 -29.30
N GLU A 64 -17.47 -9.73 -30.00
CA GLU A 64 -16.10 -10.07 -30.42
C GLU A 64 -15.16 -10.27 -29.24
N ASN A 65 -15.25 -9.41 -28.22
CA ASN A 65 -14.45 -9.54 -27.01
C ASN A 65 -14.78 -10.83 -26.26
N ALA A 66 -16.06 -11.13 -26.08
CA ALA A 66 -16.51 -12.35 -25.42
C ALA A 66 -16.01 -13.61 -26.15
N GLN A 67 -16.04 -13.62 -27.49
CA GLN A 67 -15.52 -14.72 -28.28
C GLN A 67 -14.02 -14.91 -28.08
N LYS A 68 -13.24 -13.84 -28.13
CA LYS A 68 -11.79 -13.89 -27.90
C LYS A 68 -11.45 -14.30 -26.48
N ALA A 69 -12.19 -13.78 -25.51
CA ALA A 69 -12.02 -14.13 -24.09
C ALA A 69 -12.33 -15.62 -23.83
N ALA A 70 -13.37 -16.16 -24.49
CA ALA A 70 -13.69 -17.58 -24.40
C ALA A 70 -12.58 -18.46 -25.00
N GLN A 71 -12.02 -18.06 -26.14
CA GLN A 71 -10.88 -18.77 -26.74
C GLN A 71 -9.65 -18.76 -25.83
N LEU A 72 -9.34 -17.62 -25.22
CA LEU A 72 -8.24 -17.51 -24.26
C LEU A 72 -8.48 -18.39 -23.04
N SER A 73 -9.69 -18.34 -22.46
CA SER A 73 -10.07 -19.16 -21.31
C SER A 73 -9.97 -20.67 -21.61
N ALA A 74 -10.40 -21.08 -22.80
CA ALA A 74 -10.25 -22.47 -23.25
C ALA A 74 -8.79 -22.90 -23.42
N ALA A 75 -7.93 -22.01 -23.94
CA ALA A 75 -6.50 -22.27 -24.08
C ALA A 75 -5.82 -22.38 -22.69
N LEU A 76 -6.17 -21.51 -21.76
CA LEU A 76 -5.65 -21.56 -20.38
C LEU A 76 -6.07 -22.84 -19.66
N SER A 77 -7.33 -23.27 -19.83
CA SER A 77 -7.83 -24.52 -19.26
C SER A 77 -7.07 -25.75 -19.77
N ARG A 78 -6.66 -25.75 -21.04
CA ARG A 78 -5.82 -26.83 -21.59
C ARG A 78 -4.43 -26.88 -20.97
N GLN A 79 -3.94 -25.75 -20.44
CA GLN A 79 -2.67 -25.65 -19.72
C GLN A 79 -2.83 -25.89 -18.20
N GLY A 80 -4.02 -26.27 -17.74
CA GLY A 80 -4.29 -26.53 -16.33
C GLY A 80 -4.62 -25.30 -15.49
N ILE A 81 -4.84 -24.14 -16.12
CA ILE A 81 -5.26 -22.91 -15.46
C ILE A 81 -6.76 -22.79 -15.58
N TYR A 82 -7.48 -22.86 -14.47
CA TYR A 82 -8.94 -22.88 -14.45
C TYR A 82 -9.50 -21.53 -14.00
N SER A 83 -10.76 -21.28 -14.36
CA SER A 83 -11.45 -20.02 -14.05
C SER A 83 -11.46 -19.64 -12.56
N LYS A 84 -11.40 -20.62 -11.67
CA LYS A 84 -11.30 -20.38 -10.23
C LYS A 84 -9.99 -19.66 -9.80
N ASP A 85 -8.96 -19.80 -10.63
CA ASP A 85 -7.61 -19.25 -10.37
C ASP A 85 -7.38 -17.96 -11.17
N ILE A 86 -8.41 -17.47 -11.88
CA ILE A 86 -8.33 -16.30 -12.75
C ILE A 86 -9.22 -15.19 -12.21
N GLN A 87 -8.63 -14.03 -12.01
CA GLN A 87 -9.38 -12.80 -11.81
C GLN A 87 -9.58 -12.10 -13.15
N SER A 88 -10.78 -11.65 -13.42
CA SER A 88 -11.09 -10.93 -14.66
C SER A 88 -11.71 -9.57 -14.38
N SER A 89 -11.36 -8.59 -15.19
CA SER A 89 -11.98 -7.28 -15.21
C SER A 89 -12.35 -6.90 -16.64
N TYR A 90 -13.53 -6.30 -16.79
CA TYR A 90 -14.06 -5.89 -18.09
C TYR A 90 -14.25 -4.38 -18.12
N ARG A 91 -13.84 -3.74 -19.21
CA ARG A 91 -14.03 -2.33 -19.47
C ARG A 91 -14.54 -2.11 -20.88
N LEU A 92 -15.48 -1.20 -21.02
CA LEU A 92 -15.97 -0.73 -22.30
C LEU A 92 -15.81 0.79 -22.35
N SER A 93 -15.16 1.30 -23.38
CA SER A 93 -14.87 2.71 -23.55
C SER A 93 -15.24 3.19 -24.94
N PRO A 94 -15.83 4.39 -25.07
CA PRO A 94 -16.08 5.00 -26.37
C PRO A 94 -14.77 5.47 -27.00
N VAL A 95 -14.68 5.38 -28.31
CA VAL A 95 -13.59 5.92 -29.13
C VAL A 95 -14.10 7.18 -29.82
N TYR A 96 -13.41 8.28 -29.60
CA TYR A 96 -13.75 9.57 -30.18
C TYR A 96 -12.95 9.85 -31.44
N ASP A 97 -13.55 10.64 -32.34
CA ASP A 97 -12.86 11.12 -33.52
C ASP A 97 -11.69 12.03 -33.14
N ARG A 98 -10.56 11.93 -33.85
CA ARG A 98 -9.37 12.73 -33.57
C ARG A 98 -9.53 14.21 -33.93
N LYS A 99 -10.48 14.53 -34.83
CA LYS A 99 -10.75 15.90 -35.25
C LYS A 99 -11.95 16.51 -34.53
N GLU A 100 -12.94 15.69 -34.24
CA GLU A 100 -14.15 16.05 -33.49
C GLU A 100 -14.22 15.23 -32.21
N TYR A 101 -13.61 15.73 -31.15
CA TYR A 101 -13.58 15.05 -29.83
C TYR A 101 -14.95 14.78 -29.20
N SER A 102 -16.01 15.37 -29.71
CA SER A 102 -17.38 15.12 -29.26
C SER A 102 -18.08 13.98 -30.01
N LYS A 103 -17.48 13.49 -31.11
CA LYS A 103 -18.09 12.45 -31.96
C LYS A 103 -17.51 11.07 -31.64
N ILE A 104 -18.37 10.16 -31.23
CA ILE A 104 -18.02 8.77 -31.01
C ILE A 104 -17.98 8.05 -32.36
N VAL A 105 -16.86 7.39 -32.66
CA VAL A 105 -16.64 6.63 -33.91
C VAL A 105 -16.59 5.14 -33.70
N GLY A 106 -16.55 4.68 -32.44
CA GLY A 106 -16.53 3.27 -32.10
C GLY A 106 -16.50 3.04 -30.61
N TYR A 107 -16.30 1.80 -30.22
CA TYR A 107 -16.20 1.35 -28.85
C TYR A 107 -15.08 0.34 -28.73
N THR A 108 -14.27 0.48 -27.69
CA THR A 108 -13.24 -0.48 -27.33
C THR A 108 -13.70 -1.29 -26.13
N ALA A 109 -13.71 -2.60 -26.29
CA ALA A 109 -13.94 -3.55 -25.22
C ALA A 109 -12.60 -4.17 -24.81
N GLU A 110 -12.32 -4.13 -23.53
CA GLU A 110 -11.10 -4.65 -22.92
C GLU A 110 -11.48 -5.64 -21.82
N ASN A 111 -10.88 -6.80 -21.85
CA ASN A 111 -11.03 -7.81 -20.82
C ASN A 111 -9.65 -8.25 -20.34
N THR A 112 -9.34 -8.00 -19.09
CA THR A 112 -8.07 -8.33 -18.48
C THR A 112 -8.23 -9.53 -17.57
N PHE A 113 -7.36 -10.50 -17.72
CA PHE A 113 -7.27 -11.74 -16.95
C PHE A 113 -5.93 -11.77 -16.19
N ARG A 114 -5.99 -12.04 -14.89
CA ARG A 114 -4.83 -12.12 -14.01
C ARG A 114 -4.87 -13.37 -13.14
#